data_bc71e37e4e5155f3c485c90e221859e5
#
_entry.id   bc71e37e4e5155f3c485c90e221859e5
#
_cell.length_a   1.000
_cell.length_b   1.000
_cell.length_c   1.000
_cell.angle_alpha   90.00
_cell.angle_beta   90.00
_cell.angle_gamma   90.00
#
_symmetry.space_group_name_H-M   'P 1'
#
loop_
_entity.id
_entity.type
_entity.pdbx_description
1 polymer ?
#
loop_
_entity_poly.entity_id
_entity_poly.type
_entity_poly.pdbx_seq_one_letter_code
_entity_poly.pdbx_strand_id
1 'polypeptide(L)'
;QMGAFFAAMTIRRGFGEKTGWSAAEQEAMANCRDELEKCLPAEVLFLLHPEGGYRAAHPGAAQVAAALGKVLRGQHLNYAETLQSLQVVLADQVGDAWKAALLIGQRMNLESYDEVCGYLDAVSGPADVLPLEVDSLTHFGQPFDGARRYFRPTLFVAAVRAALGRPSVLHGVD
;
A
#
# COMPACT_ATOMS: atom_id res chain seq x y z
N GLN A 1 5.21 8.10 9.15
CA GLN A 1 4.96 9.24 8.24
C GLN A 1 6.14 9.50 7.30
N MET A 2 7.40 9.55 7.78
CA MET A 2 8.58 9.82 6.93
C MET A 2 8.72 8.83 5.76
N GLY A 3 8.56 7.53 6.00
CA GLY A 3 8.67 6.53 4.95
C GLY A 3 7.67 6.73 3.81
N ALA A 4 6.41 6.99 4.14
CA ALA A 4 5.37 7.29 3.15
C ALA A 4 5.68 8.57 2.37
N PHE A 5 6.13 9.61 3.06
CA PHE A 5 6.47 10.89 2.43
C PHE A 5 7.63 10.74 1.43
N PHE A 6 8.74 10.15 1.85
CA PHE A 6 9.90 10.00 0.96
C PHE A 6 9.64 9.03 -0.19
N ALA A 7 8.89 7.95 0.04
CA ALA A 7 8.46 7.07 -1.05
C ALA A 7 7.60 7.81 -2.08
N ALA A 8 6.62 8.57 -1.63
CA ALA A 8 5.76 9.37 -2.50
C ALA A 8 6.57 10.40 -3.30
N MET A 9 7.50 11.09 -2.66
CA MET A 9 8.38 12.06 -3.34
C MET A 9 9.27 11.39 -4.39
N THR A 10 9.85 10.24 -4.07
CA THR A 10 10.71 9.50 -5.00
C THR A 10 9.96 9.01 -6.22
N ILE A 11 8.76 8.46 -6.04
CA ILE A 11 7.91 8.01 -7.15
C ILE A 11 7.50 9.19 -8.02
N ARG A 12 7.04 10.30 -7.41
CA ARG A 12 6.65 11.51 -8.14
C ARG A 12 7.80 12.12 -8.96
N ARG A 13 9.04 11.95 -8.54
CA ARG A 13 10.21 12.40 -9.33
C ARG A 13 10.24 11.77 -10.72
N GLY A 14 9.73 10.54 -10.87
CA GLY A 14 9.63 9.83 -12.15
C GLY A 14 8.40 10.18 -12.99
N PHE A 15 7.46 10.97 -12.46
CA PHE A 15 6.23 11.32 -13.17
C PHE A 15 6.46 12.50 -14.14
N GLY A 16 5.57 12.62 -15.15
CA GLY A 16 5.59 13.74 -16.09
C GLY A 16 5.24 15.08 -15.42
N GLU A 17 5.42 16.19 -16.16
CA GLU A 17 5.33 17.57 -15.67
C GLU A 17 4.09 17.91 -14.83
N LYS A 18 2.95 17.29 -15.09
CA LYS A 18 1.70 17.60 -14.39
C LYS A 18 1.63 17.04 -12.95
N THR A 19 2.33 15.95 -12.67
CA THR A 19 2.26 15.22 -11.40
C THR A 19 3.61 15.01 -10.75
N GLY A 20 4.69 15.35 -11.47
CA GLY A 20 6.06 15.32 -11.00
C GLY A 20 6.36 16.43 -9.99
N TRP A 21 7.61 16.61 -9.67
CA TRP A 21 8.06 17.69 -8.80
C TRP A 21 7.96 19.04 -9.50
N SER A 22 7.38 20.01 -8.82
CA SER A 22 7.47 21.43 -9.20
C SER A 22 8.91 21.93 -9.05
N ALA A 23 9.23 23.05 -9.70
CA ALA A 23 10.54 23.71 -9.55
C ALA A 23 10.87 24.05 -8.08
N ALA A 24 9.88 24.50 -7.31
CA ALA A 24 10.04 24.78 -5.89
C ALA A 24 10.35 23.54 -5.05
N GLU A 25 9.70 22.40 -5.34
CA GLU A 25 9.99 21.11 -4.69
C GLU A 25 11.41 20.62 -5.04
N GLN A 26 11.83 20.76 -6.29
CA GLN A 26 13.19 20.42 -6.72
C GLN A 26 14.25 21.26 -6.00
N GLU A 27 14.04 22.55 -5.92
CA GLU A 27 14.93 23.48 -5.21
C GLU A 27 14.98 23.17 -3.71
N ALA A 28 13.84 22.98 -3.07
CA ALA A 28 13.76 22.63 -1.65
C ALA A 28 14.51 21.32 -1.34
N MET A 29 14.31 20.28 -2.13
CA MET A 29 15.00 19.01 -1.96
C MET A 29 16.50 19.11 -2.22
N ALA A 30 16.92 19.94 -3.18
CA ALA A 30 18.34 20.21 -3.44
C ALA A 30 19.00 20.93 -2.26
N ASN A 31 18.33 21.95 -1.71
CA ASN A 31 18.84 22.72 -0.58
C ASN A 31 18.94 21.93 0.73
N CYS A 32 18.03 20.95 0.94
CA CYS A 32 18.03 20.12 2.14
C CYS A 32 18.89 18.85 2.01
N ARG A 33 19.42 18.53 0.84
CA ARG A 33 20.10 17.24 0.57
C ARG A 33 21.18 16.92 1.59
N ASP A 34 22.14 17.81 1.79
CA ASP A 34 23.29 17.58 2.67
C ASP A 34 22.89 17.37 4.13
N GLU A 35 21.80 18.00 4.57
CA GLU A 35 21.27 17.83 5.91
C GLU A 35 20.50 16.50 6.03
N LEU A 36 19.70 16.14 5.03
CA LEU A 36 19.00 14.87 4.99
C LEU A 36 19.98 13.69 5.03
N GLU A 37 21.06 13.75 4.25
CA GLU A 37 22.09 12.73 4.22
C GLU A 37 22.82 12.54 5.57
N LYS A 38 22.94 13.61 6.37
CA LYS A 38 23.55 13.55 7.69
C LYS A 38 22.61 13.10 8.81
N CYS A 39 21.32 13.43 8.68
CA CYS A 39 20.36 13.27 9.77
C CYS A 39 19.49 12.02 9.64
N LEU A 40 19.28 11.51 8.40
CA LEU A 40 18.39 10.37 8.19
C LEU A 40 19.11 9.03 8.35
N PRO A 41 18.44 8.02 8.94
CA PRO A 41 18.92 6.65 8.95
C PRO A 41 19.10 6.11 7.51
N ALA A 42 20.07 5.22 7.32
CA ALA A 42 20.37 4.62 6.02
C ALA A 42 19.14 3.98 5.34
N GLU A 43 18.25 3.37 6.11
CA GLU A 43 17.00 2.79 5.62
C GLU A 43 16.05 3.82 5.02
N VAL A 44 16.05 5.05 5.56
CA VAL A 44 15.22 6.15 5.04
C VAL A 44 15.89 6.81 3.85
N LEU A 45 17.21 6.97 3.88
CA LEU A 45 17.99 7.47 2.74
C LEU A 45 17.83 6.57 1.50
N PHE A 46 17.75 5.26 1.69
CA PHE A 46 17.47 4.33 0.61
C PHE A 46 16.16 4.65 -0.12
N LEU A 47 15.14 5.15 0.59
CA LEU A 47 13.87 5.54 -0.05
C LEU A 47 14.02 6.72 -1.01
N LEU A 48 15.00 7.59 -0.79
CA LEU A 48 15.32 8.71 -1.68
C LEU A 48 16.20 8.30 -2.86
N HIS A 49 17.05 7.29 -2.66
CA HIS A 49 18.07 6.84 -3.61
C HIS A 49 18.03 5.31 -3.79
N PRO A 50 16.91 4.74 -4.28
CA PRO A 50 16.73 3.28 -4.39
C PRO A 50 17.69 2.64 -5.39
N GLU A 51 18.29 3.40 -6.30
CA GLU A 51 19.28 2.97 -7.28
C GLU A 51 20.60 2.55 -6.65
N GLY A 52 20.95 3.07 -5.49
CA GLY A 52 22.16 2.74 -4.74
C GLY A 52 22.13 1.36 -4.07
N GLY A 53 20.97 0.72 -4.07
CA GLY A 53 20.75 -0.52 -3.36
C GLY A 53 20.78 -0.35 -1.83
N TYR A 54 20.50 -1.42 -1.11
CA TYR A 54 20.54 -1.44 0.36
C TYR A 54 21.16 -2.73 0.86
N ARG A 55 22.14 -2.62 1.76
CA ARG A 55 22.73 -3.78 2.42
C ARG A 55 21.88 -4.18 3.62
N ALA A 56 21.02 -5.14 3.41
CA ALA A 56 20.10 -5.61 4.43
C ALA A 56 20.78 -6.41 5.54
N ALA A 57 20.25 -6.31 6.75
CA ALA A 57 20.76 -7.02 7.93
C ALA A 57 20.36 -8.51 7.94
N HIS A 58 19.25 -8.87 7.27
CA HIS A 58 18.73 -10.24 7.21
C HIS A 58 17.96 -10.48 5.89
N PRO A 59 17.67 -11.75 5.52
CA PRO A 59 17.03 -12.08 4.23
C PRO A 59 15.69 -11.39 4.00
N GLY A 60 14.82 -11.30 5.02
CA GLY A 60 13.52 -10.62 4.90
C GLY A 60 13.67 -9.13 4.58
N ALA A 61 14.61 -8.43 5.23
CA ALA A 61 14.90 -7.04 4.91
C ALA A 61 15.47 -6.89 3.48
N ALA A 62 16.30 -7.83 3.02
CA ALA A 62 16.81 -7.83 1.64
C ALA A 62 15.66 -7.94 0.62
N GLN A 63 14.69 -8.77 0.92
CA GLN A 63 13.52 -8.99 0.08
C GLN A 63 12.65 -7.74 -0.02
N VAL A 64 12.34 -7.11 1.12
CA VAL A 64 11.57 -5.85 1.14
C VAL A 64 12.35 -4.73 0.47
N ALA A 65 13.68 -4.65 0.64
CA ALA A 65 14.52 -3.69 -0.07
C ALA A 65 14.46 -3.87 -1.59
N ALA A 66 14.51 -5.11 -2.07
CA ALA A 66 14.38 -5.41 -3.50
C ALA A 66 13.00 -4.99 -4.04
N ALA A 67 11.93 -5.30 -3.30
CA ALA A 67 10.57 -4.89 -3.64
C ALA A 67 10.43 -3.36 -3.67
N LEU A 68 10.89 -2.67 -2.62
CA LEU A 68 10.92 -1.21 -2.57
C LEU A 68 11.70 -0.61 -3.74
N GLY A 69 12.85 -1.20 -4.08
CA GLY A 69 13.65 -0.76 -5.22
C GLY A 69 12.89 -0.79 -6.55
N LYS A 70 11.97 -1.72 -6.76
CA LYS A 70 11.06 -1.75 -7.92
C LYS A 70 9.96 -0.70 -7.79
N VAL A 71 9.22 -0.74 -6.68
CA VAL A 71 8.05 0.12 -6.43
C VAL A 71 8.41 1.60 -6.51
N LEU A 72 9.53 2.00 -5.91
CA LEU A 72 10.00 3.40 -5.93
C LEU A 72 10.41 3.88 -7.34
N ARG A 73 10.67 2.98 -8.28
CA ARG A 73 10.88 3.29 -9.69
C ARG A 73 9.62 3.17 -10.55
N GLY A 74 8.43 3.07 -9.92
CA GLY A 74 7.17 2.97 -10.63
C GLY A 74 6.91 1.59 -11.28
N GLN A 75 7.60 0.55 -10.81
CA GLN A 75 7.43 -0.81 -11.30
C GLN A 75 6.50 -1.61 -10.40
N HIS A 76 5.75 -2.54 -10.98
CA HIS A 76 4.93 -3.48 -10.24
C HIS A 76 5.73 -4.66 -9.71
N LEU A 77 5.24 -5.21 -8.61
CA LEU A 77 5.68 -6.52 -8.10
C LEU A 77 4.84 -7.63 -8.74
N ASN A 78 5.43 -8.80 -8.92
CA ASN A 78 4.64 -9.97 -9.22
C ASN A 78 3.98 -10.53 -7.95
N TYR A 79 3.09 -11.52 -8.12
CA TYR A 79 2.37 -12.16 -7.00
C TYR A 79 3.32 -12.66 -5.89
N ALA A 80 4.37 -13.40 -6.24
CA ALA A 80 5.27 -13.98 -5.25
C ALA A 80 6.08 -12.91 -4.49
N GLU A 81 6.56 -11.89 -5.19
CA GLU A 81 7.26 -10.75 -4.57
C GLU A 81 6.36 -9.99 -3.61
N THR A 82 5.11 -9.77 -3.98
CA THR A 82 4.12 -9.09 -3.14
C THR A 82 3.81 -9.92 -1.89
N LEU A 83 3.41 -11.19 -2.07
CA LEU A 83 3.10 -12.09 -0.98
C LEU A 83 4.22 -12.17 0.05
N GLN A 84 5.44 -12.43 -0.43
CA GLN A 84 6.60 -12.59 0.43
C GLN A 84 6.99 -11.29 1.15
N SER A 85 6.96 -10.15 0.45
CA SER A 85 7.27 -8.85 1.08
C SER A 85 6.26 -8.50 2.16
N LEU A 86 4.97 -8.78 1.91
CA LEU A 86 3.92 -8.54 2.91
C LEU A 86 4.02 -9.49 4.10
N GLN A 87 4.40 -10.74 3.91
CA GLN A 87 4.65 -11.65 5.03
C GLN A 87 5.75 -11.12 5.96
N VAL A 88 6.82 -10.55 5.41
CA VAL A 88 7.88 -9.89 6.18
C VAL A 88 7.37 -8.65 6.91
N VAL A 89 6.55 -7.84 6.25
CA VAL A 89 5.93 -6.63 6.81
C VAL A 89 4.97 -6.99 7.96
N LEU A 90 4.10 -7.96 7.75
CA LEU A 90 3.12 -8.43 8.75
C LEU A 90 3.78 -9.11 9.95
N ALA A 91 4.91 -9.79 9.73
CA ALA A 91 5.73 -10.39 10.79
C ALA A 91 6.60 -9.37 11.55
N ASP A 92 6.44 -8.08 11.30
CA ASP A 92 7.17 -6.98 11.95
C ASP A 92 8.71 -7.07 11.83
N GLN A 93 9.19 -7.61 10.70
CA GLN A 93 10.63 -7.84 10.50
C GLN A 93 11.36 -6.65 9.84
N VAL A 94 10.68 -5.58 9.51
CA VAL A 94 11.25 -4.33 8.96
C VAL A 94 10.68 -3.11 9.65
N GLY A 95 11.44 -2.01 9.63
CA GLY A 95 11.04 -0.76 10.28
C GLY A 95 9.79 -0.12 9.65
N ASP A 96 9.06 0.66 10.44
CA ASP A 96 7.80 1.31 10.04
C ASP A 96 7.94 2.22 8.82
N ALA A 97 9.13 2.79 8.61
CA ALA A 97 9.39 3.61 7.43
C ALA A 97 9.26 2.79 6.14
N TRP A 98 9.78 1.56 6.13
CA TRP A 98 9.68 0.68 4.96
C TRP A 98 8.30 0.08 4.77
N LYS A 99 7.61 -0.26 5.86
CA LYS A 99 6.21 -0.71 5.80
C LYS A 99 5.35 0.36 5.13
N ALA A 100 5.43 1.59 5.63
CA ALA A 100 4.69 2.72 5.08
C ALA A 100 5.09 3.04 3.62
N ALA A 101 6.39 2.95 3.30
CA ALA A 101 6.89 3.18 1.95
C ALA A 101 6.38 2.14 0.94
N LEU A 102 6.36 0.86 1.32
CA LEU A 102 5.87 -0.21 0.45
C LEU A 102 4.38 -0.05 0.14
N LEU A 103 3.56 0.16 1.18
CA LEU A 103 2.12 0.30 1.02
C LEU A 103 1.74 1.54 0.20
N ILE A 104 2.32 2.69 0.53
CA ILE A 104 2.01 3.91 -0.22
C ILE A 104 2.56 3.88 -1.63
N GLY A 105 3.72 3.25 -1.82
CA GLY A 105 4.35 3.14 -3.13
C GLY A 105 3.55 2.29 -4.10
N GLN A 106 3.09 1.12 -3.67
CA GLN A 106 2.21 0.28 -4.50
C GLN A 106 0.89 1.02 -4.81
N ARG A 107 0.30 1.68 -3.81
CA ARG A 107 -0.92 2.48 -4.01
C ARG A 107 -0.74 3.61 -5.01
N MET A 108 0.40 4.27 -5.01
CA MET A 108 0.70 5.34 -5.98
C MET A 108 0.92 4.82 -7.41
N ASN A 109 1.45 3.62 -7.55
CA ASN A 109 1.63 2.96 -8.85
C ASN A 109 0.32 2.36 -9.39
N LEU A 110 -0.76 2.36 -8.62
CA LEU A 110 -2.04 1.69 -8.89
C LEU A 110 -1.84 0.18 -8.99
N GLU A 111 -2.14 -0.53 -7.94
CA GLU A 111 -1.87 -1.97 -7.77
C GLU A 111 -2.26 -2.81 -8.99
N SER A 112 -1.38 -3.68 -9.42
CA SER A 112 -1.66 -4.68 -10.45
C SER A 112 -2.52 -5.82 -9.89
N TYR A 113 -3.07 -6.64 -10.78
CA TYR A 113 -3.85 -7.83 -10.38
C TYR A 113 -3.01 -8.80 -9.52
N ASP A 114 -1.75 -9.03 -9.88
CA ASP A 114 -0.83 -9.88 -9.14
C ASP A 114 -0.57 -9.35 -7.72
N GLU A 115 -0.40 -8.03 -7.61
CA GLU A 115 -0.23 -7.38 -6.31
C GLU A 115 -1.47 -7.52 -5.44
N VAL A 116 -2.67 -7.31 -5.98
CA VAL A 116 -3.93 -7.51 -5.24
C VAL A 116 -4.07 -8.94 -4.76
N CYS A 117 -3.80 -9.93 -5.61
CA CYS A 117 -3.82 -11.34 -5.20
C CYS A 117 -2.80 -11.64 -4.09
N GLY A 118 -1.57 -11.12 -4.22
CA GLY A 118 -0.55 -11.26 -3.19
C GLY A 118 -0.95 -10.64 -1.85
N TYR A 119 -1.63 -9.50 -1.86
CA TYR A 119 -2.19 -8.87 -0.66
C TYR A 119 -3.24 -9.76 0.00
N LEU A 120 -4.21 -10.22 -0.78
CA LEU A 120 -5.29 -11.06 -0.26
C LEU A 120 -4.75 -12.31 0.43
N ASP A 121 -3.82 -13.01 -0.22
CA ASP A 121 -3.25 -14.23 0.33
C ASP A 121 -2.32 -13.98 1.53
N ALA A 122 -1.67 -12.81 1.59
CA ALA A 122 -0.85 -12.44 2.74
C ALA A 122 -1.67 -12.18 4.01
N VAL A 123 -2.87 -11.61 3.87
CA VAL A 123 -3.73 -11.23 5.01
C VAL A 123 -4.81 -12.26 5.33
N SER A 124 -5.18 -13.10 4.37
CA SER A 124 -6.23 -14.10 4.55
C SER A 124 -5.66 -15.40 5.10
N GLY A 125 -6.00 -15.72 6.35
CA GLY A 125 -5.74 -17.06 6.92
C GLY A 125 -6.83 -18.05 6.50
N PRO A 126 -6.53 -19.36 6.46
CA PRO A 126 -7.53 -20.39 6.17
C PRO A 126 -8.73 -20.40 7.14
N ALA A 127 -8.52 -19.87 8.35
CA ALA A 127 -9.56 -19.78 9.39
C ALA A 127 -10.55 -18.62 9.18
N ASP A 128 -10.22 -17.69 8.30
CA ASP A 128 -11.02 -16.46 8.08
C ASP A 128 -12.05 -16.63 6.95
N VAL A 129 -12.09 -17.78 6.30
CA VAL A 129 -13.03 -18.05 5.22
C VAL A 129 -14.33 -18.62 5.80
N LEU A 130 -15.39 -17.82 5.76
CA LEU A 130 -16.74 -18.27 6.08
C LEU A 130 -17.45 -18.74 4.81
N PRO A 131 -17.70 -20.06 4.64
CA PRO A 131 -18.47 -20.57 3.51
C PRO A 131 -19.93 -20.14 3.65
N LEU A 132 -20.48 -19.55 2.61
CA LEU A 132 -21.88 -19.17 2.53
C LEU A 132 -22.59 -20.04 1.49
N GLU A 133 -23.58 -20.81 1.92
CA GLU A 133 -24.41 -21.65 1.04
C GLU A 133 -25.55 -20.82 0.43
N VAL A 134 -25.21 -19.97 -0.55
CA VAL A 134 -26.15 -19.11 -1.27
C VAL A 134 -25.84 -19.11 -2.76
N ASP A 135 -26.87 -19.23 -3.61
CA ASP A 135 -26.71 -19.28 -5.06
C ASP A 135 -26.17 -17.97 -5.66
N SER A 136 -26.52 -16.85 -5.04
CA SER A 136 -26.03 -15.53 -5.42
C SER A 136 -25.99 -14.59 -4.22
N LEU A 137 -24.96 -13.77 -4.14
CA LEU A 137 -24.74 -12.83 -3.05
C LEU A 137 -24.37 -11.46 -3.61
N THR A 138 -25.03 -10.41 -3.11
CA THR A 138 -24.56 -9.06 -3.36
C THR A 138 -23.70 -8.58 -2.20
N HIS A 139 -22.52 -8.12 -2.53
CA HIS A 139 -21.51 -7.66 -1.60
C HIS A 139 -21.45 -6.14 -1.58
N PHE A 140 -21.67 -5.53 -0.41
CA PHE A 140 -21.59 -4.10 -0.20
C PHE A 140 -20.38 -3.78 0.68
N GLY A 141 -19.32 -3.28 0.07
CA GLY A 141 -18.17 -2.73 0.78
C GLY A 141 -18.45 -1.32 1.28
N GLN A 142 -18.16 -1.04 2.55
CA GLN A 142 -18.18 0.29 3.12
C GLN A 142 -16.78 0.66 3.63
N PRO A 143 -15.86 1.03 2.71
CA PRO A 143 -14.45 1.22 3.06
C PRO A 143 -14.15 2.53 3.80
N PHE A 144 -15.19 3.28 4.19
CA PHE A 144 -14.99 4.61 4.76
C PHE A 144 -15.30 4.60 6.26
N ASP A 145 -14.31 4.92 7.05
CA ASP A 145 -14.49 5.38 8.41
C ASP A 145 -15.12 6.79 8.43
N GLY A 146 -15.93 7.08 9.37
CA GLY A 146 -16.29 8.39 9.88
C GLY A 146 -16.69 9.53 8.93
N ALA A 147 -16.55 9.46 7.62
CA ALA A 147 -16.97 10.51 6.69
C ALA A 147 -18.50 10.58 6.58
N ARG A 148 -19.13 11.22 7.57
CA ARG A 148 -20.58 11.21 7.80
C ARG A 148 -21.32 12.40 7.18
N ARG A 149 -20.79 13.00 6.13
CA ARG A 149 -21.47 14.14 5.48
C ARG A 149 -22.75 13.77 4.74
N TYR A 150 -22.91 12.51 4.37
CA TYR A 150 -24.04 12.05 3.59
C TYR A 150 -24.68 10.81 4.20
N PHE A 151 -26.02 10.76 4.13
CA PHE A 151 -26.75 9.56 4.48
C PHE A 151 -26.36 8.39 3.58
N ARG A 152 -26.09 7.24 4.18
CA ARG A 152 -25.74 6.02 3.44
C ARG A 152 -26.90 5.04 3.46
N PRO A 153 -27.56 4.80 2.32
CA PRO A 153 -28.75 3.96 2.26
C PRO A 153 -28.44 2.45 2.24
N THR A 154 -27.17 2.03 2.36
CA THR A 154 -26.75 0.63 2.14
C THR A 154 -27.50 -0.38 3.01
N LEU A 155 -27.73 -0.06 4.30
CA LEU A 155 -28.54 -0.92 5.20
C LEU A 155 -29.95 -1.07 4.71
N PHE A 156 -30.60 0.01 4.26
CA PHE A 156 -31.97 -0.01 3.75
C PHE A 156 -32.06 -0.79 2.43
N VAL A 157 -31.08 -0.59 1.54
CA VAL A 157 -30.99 -1.35 0.28
C VAL A 157 -30.81 -2.84 0.57
N ALA A 158 -29.94 -3.21 1.51
CA ALA A 158 -29.77 -4.60 1.91
C ALA A 158 -31.04 -5.21 2.51
N ALA A 159 -31.77 -4.48 3.36
CA ALA A 159 -33.02 -4.91 3.95
C ALA A 159 -34.12 -5.12 2.89
N VAL A 160 -34.27 -4.20 1.94
CA VAL A 160 -35.19 -4.35 0.81
C VAL A 160 -34.84 -5.56 -0.05
N ARG A 161 -33.53 -5.74 -0.34
CA ARG A 161 -33.07 -6.91 -1.10
C ARG A 161 -33.36 -8.23 -0.37
N ALA A 162 -33.12 -8.27 0.95
CA ALA A 162 -33.43 -9.44 1.76
C ALA A 162 -34.94 -9.77 1.72
N ALA A 163 -35.81 -8.76 1.81
CA ALA A 163 -37.25 -8.94 1.66
C ALA A 163 -37.68 -9.46 0.27
N LEU A 164 -36.86 -9.24 -0.75
CA LEU A 164 -37.04 -9.75 -2.11
C LEU A 164 -36.35 -11.12 -2.33
N GLY A 165 -35.89 -11.79 -1.27
CA GLY A 165 -35.17 -13.05 -1.36
C GLY A 165 -33.78 -12.96 -1.99
N ARG A 166 -33.18 -11.76 -2.00
CA ARG A 166 -31.83 -11.51 -2.57
C ARG A 166 -30.83 -11.24 -1.44
N PRO A 167 -30.07 -12.23 -1.00
CA PRO A 167 -29.16 -12.07 0.12
C PRO A 167 -28.06 -11.03 -0.17
N SER A 168 -27.59 -10.38 0.89
CA SER A 168 -26.53 -9.38 0.80
C SER A 168 -25.60 -9.49 2.00
N VAL A 169 -24.31 -9.25 1.79
CA VAL A 169 -23.33 -9.09 2.86
C VAL A 169 -22.86 -7.63 2.88
N LEU A 170 -22.86 -7.04 4.07
CA LEU A 170 -22.28 -5.73 4.31
C LEU A 170 -21.02 -5.90 5.13
N HIS A 171 -19.96 -5.27 4.68
CA HIS A 171 -18.72 -5.20 5.46
C HIS A 171 -18.15 -3.79 5.39
N GLY A 172 -17.39 -3.42 6.39
CA GLY A 172 -16.79 -2.09 6.50
C GLY A 172 -15.85 -2.01 7.68
N VAL A 173 -15.34 -0.81 7.91
CA VAL A 173 -14.54 -0.47 9.08
C VAL A 173 -15.48 0.14 10.12
N ASP A 174 -15.34 -0.27 11.38
CA ASP A 174 -16.09 0.24 12.53
C ASP A 174 -15.68 1.69 12.90
#